data_c1c22198918a1ab7c8ad0f14aabce65a
#
_entry.id   c1c22198918a1ab7c8ad0f14aabce65a
#
_cell.length_a   1.000
_cell.length_b   1.000
_cell.length_c   1.000
_cell.angle_alpha   90.00
_cell.angle_beta   90.00
_cell.angle_gamma   90.00
#
_symmetry.space_group_name_H-M   'P 1'
#
loop_
_entity.id
_entity.type
_entity.pdbx_description
1 polymer ?
#
loop_
_entity_poly.entity_id
_entity_poly.type
_entity_poly.pdbx_seq_one_letter_code
_entity_poly.pdbx_strand_id
1 'polypeptide(L)'
;MKHFILTTIAAVILVGCSSYKDNDKVELLIEKTSPNGKFIATSFSCSGGGAAGYFYYNANLRRVGEEMDQRDCLLGKHKTWMAFNAIQVRWLDDSNLEISYKQNNSPAYQDNNSVKISSKYGVAIHHVVKN
;
A
#
# COMPACT_ATOMS: atom_id res chain seq x y z
N MET A 1 50.58 -0.03 -10.09
CA MET A 1 49.70 1.10 -9.75
C MET A 1 48.28 0.64 -9.76
N LYS A 2 47.69 0.71 -8.66
CA LYS A 2 46.31 0.28 -8.50
C LYS A 2 45.42 1.49 -8.41
N HIS A 3 44.57 1.61 -9.37
CA HIS A 3 43.57 2.63 -9.36
C HIS A 3 42.34 2.06 -8.69
N PHE A 4 42.07 2.59 -7.52
CA PHE A 4 40.80 2.34 -6.90
C PHE A 4 39.82 3.29 -7.53
N ILE A 5 38.99 2.76 -8.39
CA ILE A 5 37.79 3.48 -8.77
C ILE A 5 36.87 3.34 -7.58
N LEU A 6 36.89 4.37 -6.78
CA LEU A 6 35.87 4.50 -5.77
C LEU A 6 34.57 4.79 -6.50
N THR A 7 33.87 3.74 -6.81
CA THR A 7 32.51 3.90 -7.29
C THR A 7 31.71 4.36 -6.08
N THR A 8 31.64 5.62 -5.92
CA THR A 8 30.68 6.22 -5.01
C THR A 8 29.33 5.87 -5.60
N ILE A 9 28.74 4.84 -5.11
CA ILE A 9 27.31 4.60 -5.32
C ILE A 9 26.64 5.72 -4.55
N ALA A 10 26.38 6.79 -5.24
CA ALA A 10 25.43 7.75 -4.74
C ALA A 10 24.12 7.02 -4.67
N ALA A 11 23.74 6.61 -3.48
CA ALA A 11 22.38 6.23 -3.22
C ALA A 11 21.56 7.48 -3.51
N VAL A 12 21.02 7.54 -4.69
CA VAL A 12 20.03 8.56 -5.01
C VAL A 12 18.82 8.16 -4.21
N ILE A 13 18.71 8.78 -3.06
CA ILE A 13 17.45 8.74 -2.32
C ILE A 13 16.53 9.61 -3.16
N LEU A 14 15.81 8.97 -4.05
CA LEU A 14 14.70 9.59 -4.70
C LEU A 14 13.65 9.81 -3.64
N VAL A 15 13.66 10.96 -3.05
CA VAL A 15 12.51 11.41 -2.27
C VAL A 15 11.41 11.67 -3.27
N GLY A 16 10.67 10.63 -3.59
CA GLY A 16 9.59 10.69 -4.55
C GLY A 16 8.36 11.42 -4.04
N CYS A 17 8.54 12.54 -3.36
CA CYS A 17 7.41 13.34 -2.86
C CYS A 17 6.67 14.08 -3.97
N SER A 18 7.22 14.13 -5.17
CA SER A 18 6.70 14.96 -6.26
C SER A 18 5.65 14.30 -7.11
N SER A 19 5.42 13.00 -6.97
CA SER A 19 4.49 12.25 -7.81
C SER A 19 3.05 12.23 -7.31
N TYR A 20 2.79 12.72 -6.13
CA TYR A 20 1.44 12.79 -5.58
C TYR A 20 0.75 14.06 -6.06
N LYS A 21 -0.26 13.88 -6.90
CA LYS A 21 -1.03 14.99 -7.49
C LYS A 21 -1.86 15.76 -6.47
N ASP A 22 -2.16 15.10 -5.37
CA ASP A 22 -2.92 15.68 -4.28
C ASP A 22 -1.95 15.93 -3.13
N ASN A 23 -1.56 16.93 -2.67
CA ASN A 23 -0.61 17.22 -1.58
C ASN A 23 -0.72 16.28 -0.37
N ASP A 24 -0.99 15.01 -0.63
CA ASP A 24 -1.13 13.96 0.36
C ASP A 24 0.22 13.54 0.89
N LYS A 25 0.28 13.31 2.19
CA LYS A 25 1.41 12.65 2.82
C LYS A 25 1.12 11.17 2.89
N VAL A 26 1.90 10.38 2.16
CA VAL A 26 1.81 8.92 2.17
C VAL A 26 3.00 8.34 2.92
N GLU A 27 2.71 7.45 3.87
CA GLU A 27 3.71 6.75 4.63
C GLU A 27 3.57 5.24 4.37
N LEU A 28 4.65 4.63 3.86
CA LEU A 28 4.70 3.19 3.62
C LEU A 28 5.04 2.50 4.94
N LEU A 29 4.15 1.65 5.42
CA LEU A 29 4.28 1.01 6.73
C LEU A 29 4.89 -0.39 6.60
N ILE A 30 4.42 -1.18 5.66
CA ILE A 30 4.89 -2.55 5.40
C ILE A 30 4.99 -2.72 3.89
N GLU A 31 6.13 -3.20 3.41
CA GLU A 31 6.31 -3.61 2.03
C GLU A 31 6.81 -5.04 1.96
N LYS A 32 6.16 -5.86 1.16
CA LYS A 32 6.53 -7.25 0.93
C LYS A 32 6.55 -7.55 -0.56
N THR A 33 7.72 -7.91 -1.07
CA THR A 33 7.88 -8.37 -2.44
C THR A 33 7.43 -9.82 -2.56
N SER A 34 6.73 -10.16 -3.64
CA SER A 34 6.35 -11.54 -3.92
C SER A 34 7.58 -12.45 -4.08
N PRO A 35 7.46 -13.77 -3.80
CA PRO A 35 8.60 -14.68 -3.91
C PRO A 35 9.27 -14.66 -5.28
N ASN A 36 8.50 -14.49 -6.36
CA ASN A 36 9.04 -14.38 -7.72
C ASN A 36 9.61 -13.00 -8.09
N GLY A 37 9.56 -12.03 -7.17
CA GLY A 37 10.11 -10.69 -7.38
C GLY A 37 9.33 -9.78 -8.32
N LYS A 38 8.11 -10.13 -8.71
CA LYS A 38 7.34 -9.39 -9.72
C LYS A 38 6.43 -8.32 -9.14
N PHE A 39 5.96 -8.50 -7.90
CA PHE A 39 4.97 -7.64 -7.27
C PHE A 39 5.40 -7.18 -5.89
N ILE A 40 4.91 -6.02 -5.49
CA ILE A 40 5.08 -5.49 -4.14
C ILE A 40 3.71 -5.24 -3.54
N ALA A 41 3.45 -5.86 -2.40
CA ALA A 41 2.29 -5.57 -1.56
C ALA A 41 2.70 -4.60 -0.46
N THR A 42 1.91 -3.56 -0.29
CA THR A 42 2.22 -2.47 0.65
C THR A 42 1.02 -2.17 1.51
N SER A 43 1.23 -2.02 2.81
CA SER A 43 0.29 -1.31 3.67
C SER A 43 0.80 0.09 3.92
N PHE A 44 -0.08 1.07 3.90
CA PHE A 44 0.30 2.48 3.99
C PHE A 44 -0.74 3.29 4.74
N SER A 45 -0.31 4.45 5.20
CA SER A 45 -1.20 5.51 5.67
C SER A 45 -1.15 6.70 4.71
N CYS A 46 -2.23 7.44 4.65
CA CYS A 46 -2.32 8.64 3.84
C CYS A 46 -3.05 9.73 4.63
N SER A 47 -2.48 10.93 4.61
CA SER A 47 -3.08 12.11 5.25
C SER A 47 -2.99 13.30 4.32
N GLY A 48 -3.95 14.20 4.42
CA GLY A 48 -3.99 15.40 3.59
C GLY A 48 -5.23 16.24 3.88
N GLY A 49 -5.57 17.14 2.94
CA GLY A 49 -6.80 17.95 3.01
C GLY A 49 -6.73 19.19 3.89
N GLY A 50 -5.55 19.59 4.37
CA GLY A 50 -5.39 20.82 5.15
C GLY A 50 -6.20 20.84 6.45
N ALA A 51 -6.87 21.95 6.75
CA ALA A 51 -7.61 22.13 7.99
C ALA A 51 -8.81 21.19 8.16
N ALA A 52 -9.41 20.75 7.05
CA ALA A 52 -10.50 19.75 7.04
C ALA A 52 -9.96 18.35 6.76
N GLY A 53 -8.73 18.09 7.13
CA GLY A 53 -7.92 16.97 6.71
C GLY A 53 -8.52 15.58 6.89
N TYR A 54 -7.96 14.65 6.17
CA TYR A 54 -8.29 13.24 6.25
C TYR A 54 -7.07 12.42 6.61
N PHE A 55 -7.32 11.26 7.18
CA PHE A 55 -6.31 10.24 7.47
C PHE A 55 -6.94 8.87 7.28
N TYR A 56 -6.24 7.98 6.58
CA TYR A 56 -6.70 6.61 6.40
C TYR A 56 -5.54 5.63 6.23
N TYR A 57 -5.84 4.35 6.47
CA TYR A 57 -4.97 3.22 6.15
C TYR A 57 -5.54 2.43 5.00
N ASN A 58 -4.68 1.90 4.15
CA ASN A 58 -5.08 1.00 3.07
C ASN A 58 -3.93 0.08 2.65
N ALA A 59 -4.17 -0.71 1.64
CA ALA A 59 -3.18 -1.57 1.02
C ALA A 59 -3.16 -1.36 -0.49
N ASN A 60 -2.02 -1.63 -1.09
CA ASN A 60 -1.78 -1.50 -2.52
C ASN A 60 -1.00 -2.71 -3.02
N LEU A 61 -1.27 -3.11 -4.24
CA LEU A 61 -0.49 -4.10 -4.98
C LEU A 61 -0.01 -3.48 -6.28
N ARG A 62 1.29 -3.47 -6.51
CA ARG A 62 1.88 -2.92 -7.72
C ARG A 62 2.93 -3.87 -8.29
N ARG A 63 3.28 -3.66 -9.54
CA ARG A 63 4.43 -4.33 -10.14
C ARG A 63 5.72 -3.71 -9.61
N VAL A 64 6.76 -4.52 -9.48
CA VAL A 64 8.10 -4.01 -9.17
C VAL A 64 8.52 -3.01 -10.26
N GLY A 65 9.06 -1.88 -9.85
CA GLY A 65 9.43 -0.77 -10.74
C GLY A 65 8.36 0.30 -10.93
N GLU A 66 7.13 0.04 -10.54
CA GLU A 66 6.06 1.04 -10.51
C GLU A 66 6.05 1.80 -9.18
N GLU A 67 5.70 3.07 -9.24
CA GLU A 67 5.47 3.86 -8.04
C GLU A 67 4.16 3.46 -7.36
N MET A 68 4.13 3.55 -6.03
CA MET A 68 2.90 3.34 -5.28
C MET A 68 1.95 4.52 -5.49
N ASP A 69 0.71 4.21 -5.87
CA ASP A 69 -0.36 5.19 -5.99
C ASP A 69 -1.38 4.95 -4.86
N GLN A 70 -1.53 5.91 -3.98
CA GLN A 70 -2.45 5.82 -2.84
C GLN A 70 -3.92 5.74 -3.24
N ARG A 71 -4.25 6.06 -4.48
CA ARG A 71 -5.60 5.96 -5.00
C ARG A 71 -5.94 4.56 -5.51
N ASP A 72 -4.93 3.73 -5.76
CA ASP A 72 -5.08 2.36 -6.21
C ASP A 72 -5.13 1.42 -4.98
N CYS A 73 -6.26 1.42 -4.32
CA CYS A 73 -6.47 0.75 -3.05
C CYS A 73 -7.07 -0.64 -3.22
N LEU A 74 -6.67 -1.57 -2.36
CA LEU A 74 -7.23 -2.92 -2.30
C LEU A 74 -8.43 -3.02 -1.37
N LEU A 75 -8.59 -2.08 -0.46
CA LEU A 75 -9.66 -2.06 0.54
C LEU A 75 -10.52 -0.82 0.36
N GLY A 76 -11.82 -1.03 0.25
CA GLY A 76 -12.77 0.05 0.22
C GLY A 76 -12.62 1.01 -0.95
N LYS A 77 -13.15 2.18 -0.76
CA LYS A 77 -13.02 3.30 -1.68
C LYS A 77 -11.80 4.14 -1.34
N HIS A 78 -11.37 4.96 -2.26
CA HIS A 78 -10.36 5.96 -1.97
C HIS A 78 -10.79 6.83 -0.76
N LYS A 79 -9.88 7.15 0.12
CA LYS A 79 -10.14 7.88 1.37
C LYS A 79 -11.12 7.15 2.29
N THR A 80 -10.71 5.97 2.71
CA THR A 80 -11.53 5.08 3.54
C THR A 80 -11.69 5.54 4.99
N TRP A 81 -11.02 6.63 5.40
CA TRP A 81 -10.98 7.09 6.78
C TRP A 81 -10.53 5.97 7.72
N MET A 82 -11.22 5.77 8.82
CA MET A 82 -10.87 4.74 9.81
C MET A 82 -11.64 3.43 9.59
N ALA A 83 -12.08 3.16 8.36
CA ALA A 83 -12.78 1.90 8.03
C ALA A 83 -11.90 0.68 8.27
N PHE A 84 -10.61 0.80 8.03
CA PHE A 84 -9.64 -0.29 8.17
C PHE A 84 -8.43 0.18 8.97
N ASN A 85 -7.86 -0.72 9.78
CA ASN A 85 -6.61 -0.47 10.48
C ASN A 85 -5.85 -1.77 10.73
N ALA A 86 -4.65 -1.66 11.29
CA ALA A 86 -3.77 -2.81 11.58
C ALA A 86 -3.59 -3.73 10.36
N ILE A 87 -3.37 -3.13 9.20
CA ILE A 87 -3.29 -3.85 7.93
C ILE A 87 -1.94 -4.54 7.82
N GLN A 88 -1.98 -5.85 7.59
CA GLN A 88 -0.82 -6.70 7.35
C GLN A 88 -0.93 -7.33 5.98
N VAL A 89 0.19 -7.48 5.30
CA VAL A 89 0.27 -8.16 4.01
C VAL A 89 1.22 -9.34 4.11
N ARG A 90 0.85 -10.48 3.54
CA ARG A 90 1.64 -11.69 3.55
C ARG A 90 1.48 -12.46 2.25
N TRP A 91 2.59 -12.73 1.58
CA TRP A 91 2.57 -13.60 0.42
C TRP A 91 2.48 -15.05 0.85
N LEU A 92 1.49 -15.77 0.32
CA LEU A 92 1.33 -17.21 0.53
C LEU A 92 2.14 -17.99 -0.50
N ASP A 93 2.20 -17.47 -1.70
CA ASP A 93 3.03 -17.92 -2.82
C ASP A 93 3.11 -16.80 -3.87
N ASP A 94 3.60 -17.11 -5.08
CA ASP A 94 3.77 -16.12 -6.15
C ASP A 94 2.46 -15.48 -6.63
N SER A 95 1.33 -16.15 -6.44
CA SER A 95 0.03 -15.78 -6.99
C SER A 95 -1.06 -15.60 -5.94
N ASN A 96 -0.73 -15.74 -4.66
CA ASN A 96 -1.68 -15.61 -3.56
C ASN A 96 -1.15 -14.67 -2.49
N LEU A 97 -1.86 -13.58 -2.28
CA LEU A 97 -1.59 -12.58 -1.27
C LEU A 97 -2.67 -12.61 -0.19
N GLU A 98 -2.26 -12.65 1.06
CA GLU A 98 -3.17 -12.47 2.19
C GLU A 98 -3.07 -11.06 2.75
N ILE A 99 -4.21 -10.41 2.91
CA ILE A 99 -4.31 -9.13 3.60
C ILE A 99 -5.17 -9.35 4.83
N SER A 100 -4.62 -9.04 5.99
CA SER A 100 -5.36 -9.11 7.26
C SER A 100 -5.49 -7.71 7.86
N TYR A 101 -6.61 -7.43 8.49
CA TYR A 101 -6.89 -6.12 9.04
C TYR A 101 -8.05 -6.17 10.04
N LYS A 102 -8.16 -5.11 10.81
CA LYS A 102 -9.36 -4.81 11.60
C LYS A 102 -10.29 -3.93 10.77
N GLN A 103 -11.55 -4.21 10.83
CA GLN A 103 -12.59 -3.51 10.09
C GLN A 103 -13.55 -2.82 11.06
N ASN A 104 -13.84 -1.55 10.82
CA ASN A 104 -14.84 -0.84 11.57
C ASN A 104 -16.24 -1.14 11.02
N ASN A 105 -17.06 -1.82 11.79
CA ASN A 105 -18.38 -2.28 11.35
C ASN A 105 -19.51 -1.27 11.63
N SER A 106 -19.19 -0.05 12.03
CA SER A 106 -20.24 0.95 12.22
C SER A 106 -20.91 1.33 10.90
N PRO A 107 -22.19 1.76 10.93
CA PRO A 107 -22.95 2.04 9.71
C PRO A 107 -22.30 3.05 8.77
N ALA A 108 -21.52 3.99 9.30
CA ALA A 108 -20.82 4.99 8.50
C ALA A 108 -19.80 4.39 7.52
N TYR A 109 -19.32 3.17 7.78
CA TYR A 109 -18.28 2.52 6.99
C TYR A 109 -18.78 1.36 6.13
N GLN A 110 -20.08 1.11 6.06
CA GLN A 110 -20.62 -0.04 5.31
C GLN A 110 -20.23 -0.02 3.84
N ASP A 111 -20.27 1.13 3.21
CA ASP A 111 -19.88 1.26 1.79
C ASP A 111 -18.43 0.91 1.57
N ASN A 112 -17.54 1.36 2.42
CA ASN A 112 -16.13 1.00 2.35
C ASN A 112 -15.90 -0.49 2.63
N ASN A 113 -16.58 -1.03 3.63
CA ASN A 113 -16.42 -2.43 4.03
C ASN A 113 -16.88 -3.43 2.97
N SER A 114 -17.80 -3.03 2.11
CA SER A 114 -18.31 -3.88 1.03
C SER A 114 -17.41 -3.93 -0.21
N VAL A 115 -16.44 -3.02 -0.33
CA VAL A 115 -15.56 -2.94 -1.49
C VAL A 115 -14.20 -3.53 -1.14
N LYS A 116 -13.88 -4.65 -1.73
CA LYS A 116 -12.61 -5.36 -1.52
C LYS A 116 -12.16 -5.97 -2.84
N ILE A 117 -10.94 -5.72 -3.21
CA ILE A 117 -10.36 -6.29 -4.43
C ILE A 117 -9.94 -7.73 -4.14
N SER A 118 -10.47 -8.66 -4.89
CA SER A 118 -10.19 -10.10 -4.72
C SER A 118 -9.15 -10.65 -5.71
N SER A 119 -8.81 -9.88 -6.73
CA SER A 119 -7.83 -10.27 -7.74
C SER A 119 -7.24 -9.04 -8.43
N LYS A 120 -5.95 -9.06 -8.66
CA LYS A 120 -5.24 -8.00 -9.39
C LYS A 120 -3.98 -8.58 -10.02
N TYR A 121 -3.72 -8.28 -11.29
CA TYR A 121 -2.54 -8.77 -12.04
C TYR A 121 -2.37 -10.30 -12.01
N GLY A 122 -3.46 -11.05 -11.93
CA GLY A 122 -3.41 -12.50 -11.78
C GLY A 122 -3.09 -12.99 -10.37
N VAL A 123 -2.97 -12.09 -9.41
CA VAL A 123 -2.78 -12.42 -8.00
C VAL A 123 -4.13 -12.50 -7.31
N ALA A 124 -4.43 -13.62 -6.66
CA ALA A 124 -5.59 -13.76 -5.80
C ALA A 124 -5.32 -13.08 -4.46
N ILE A 125 -6.25 -12.26 -4.01
CA ILE A 125 -6.14 -11.50 -2.76
C ILE A 125 -7.13 -12.06 -1.76
N HIS A 126 -6.59 -12.64 -0.69
CA HIS A 126 -7.36 -13.25 0.39
C HIS A 126 -7.49 -12.29 1.55
N HIS A 127 -8.71 -11.97 1.92
CA HIS A 127 -9.00 -11.02 2.99
C HIS A 127 -9.29 -11.77 4.30
N VAL A 128 -8.59 -11.38 5.36
CA VAL A 128 -8.80 -11.91 6.71
C VAL A 128 -9.13 -10.74 7.65
N VAL A 129 -10.37 -10.70 8.08
CA VAL A 129 -10.82 -9.70 9.06
C VAL A 129 -10.53 -10.22 10.45
N LYS A 130 -9.75 -9.47 11.20
CA LYS A 130 -9.42 -9.75 12.60
C LYS A 130 -10.32 -8.93 13.53
N ASN A 131 -10.70 -9.52 14.63
CA ASN A 131 -11.50 -8.83 15.65
C ASN A 131 -10.64 -8.30 16.79
#